data_443d85b1597bb5284d92e5545576baf1
#
_entry.id   443d85b1597bb5284d92e5545576baf1
#
_cell.length_a   1.000
_cell.length_b   1.000
_cell.length_c   1.000
_cell.angle_alpha   90.00
_cell.angle_beta   90.00
_cell.angle_gamma   90.00
#
_symmetry.space_group_name_H-M   'P 1'
#
loop_
_entity.id
_entity.type
_entity.pdbx_description
1 polymer ?
#
loop_
_entity_poly.entity_id
_entity_poly.type
_entity_poly.pdbx_seq_one_letter_code
_entity_poly.pdbx_strand_id
1 'polypeptide(L)'
;MYYLKSRDPETGRFITIDDISYLDPETINGLNLYAYCGNNHMMKVDPNGNFGIFLAIAALFLFTPVGGIVTQTAVSTLSYLGMAVASIWYKDIRADMAAIGWNPFNADETSVLSSNKVSFYLGMPVIFINGNHSGSFYAIFMNKSHGVTTLRHERGHGWQAMIMGVETYILTVGFPSPLMQGPWNAQNNYYGAPWETLADILGGARSHNQEETLRAWLYYVVSLLNPGVSYFFLLWD
;
A
#
# COMPACT_ATOMS: atom_id res chain seq x y z
N MET A 1 23.65 -12.15 -25.84
CA MET A 1 24.19 -13.52 -25.75
C MET A 1 24.14 -13.92 -24.28
N TYR A 2 23.23 -14.80 -23.91
CA TYR A 2 23.10 -15.23 -22.50
C TYR A 2 24.13 -16.32 -22.25
N TYR A 3 25.13 -16.02 -21.45
CA TYR A 3 26.05 -17.06 -20.95
C TYR A 3 25.40 -17.72 -19.74
N LEU A 4 25.08 -18.99 -19.85
CA LEU A 4 24.73 -19.82 -18.69
C LEU A 4 25.96 -19.92 -17.81
N LYS A 5 25.92 -19.31 -16.64
CA LYS A 5 26.99 -19.40 -15.67
C LYS A 5 26.90 -20.74 -14.93
N SER A 6 28.00 -21.48 -14.94
CA SER A 6 28.11 -22.72 -14.20
C SER A 6 28.56 -22.44 -12.77
N ARG A 7 27.94 -23.13 -11.81
CA ARG A 7 28.29 -23.09 -10.40
C ARG A 7 29.02 -24.36 -10.01
N ASP A 8 30.07 -24.22 -9.22
CA ASP A 8 30.74 -25.34 -8.58
C ASP A 8 29.84 -25.85 -7.43
N PRO A 9 29.39 -27.12 -7.45
CA PRO A 9 28.52 -27.67 -6.41
C PRO A 9 29.24 -27.85 -5.06
N GLU A 10 30.58 -27.97 -5.04
CA GLU A 10 31.35 -28.17 -3.81
C GLU A 10 31.57 -26.86 -3.04
N THR A 11 31.88 -25.80 -3.76
CA THR A 11 32.17 -24.47 -3.16
C THR A 11 30.97 -23.54 -3.13
N GLY A 12 29.94 -23.84 -3.93
CA GLY A 12 28.76 -23.00 -4.06
C GLY A 12 28.96 -21.68 -4.80
N ARG A 13 30.12 -21.52 -5.47
CA ARG A 13 30.51 -20.30 -6.20
C ARG A 13 30.37 -20.44 -7.69
N PHE A 14 30.35 -19.32 -8.41
CA PHE A 14 30.49 -19.35 -9.87
C PHE A 14 31.89 -19.83 -10.28
N ILE A 15 31.95 -20.64 -11.34
CA ILE A 15 33.22 -21.12 -11.93
C ILE A 15 33.87 -20.01 -12.75
N THR A 16 33.05 -19.12 -13.33
CA THR A 16 33.52 -17.94 -14.09
C THR A 16 33.20 -16.67 -13.34
N ILE A 17 34.08 -15.69 -13.45
CA ILE A 17 33.88 -14.37 -12.84
C ILE A 17 32.60 -13.71 -13.38
N ASP A 18 31.93 -12.95 -12.56
CA ASP A 18 30.81 -12.10 -12.94
C ASP A 18 31.25 -10.86 -13.70
N ASP A 19 30.32 -10.13 -14.30
CA ASP A 19 30.65 -8.89 -15.00
C ASP A 19 31.26 -7.87 -14.04
N ILE A 20 32.29 -7.16 -14.50
CA ILE A 20 32.99 -6.13 -13.69
C ILE A 20 32.04 -5.01 -13.25
N SER A 21 30.92 -4.79 -13.99
CA SER A 21 29.90 -3.83 -13.59
C SER A 21 29.22 -4.15 -12.25
N TYR A 22 29.36 -5.37 -11.74
CA TYR A 22 28.88 -5.79 -10.41
C TYR A 22 29.90 -5.56 -9.27
N LEU A 23 31.07 -5.01 -9.58
CA LEU A 23 32.01 -4.60 -8.54
C LEU A 23 31.42 -3.46 -7.70
N ASP A 24 31.24 -3.73 -6.41
CA ASP A 24 30.82 -2.75 -5.43
C ASP A 24 31.85 -2.69 -4.28
N PRO A 25 32.84 -1.78 -4.34
CA PRO A 25 33.88 -1.66 -3.33
C PRO A 25 33.36 -1.28 -1.93
N GLU A 26 32.12 -0.78 -1.85
CA GLU A 26 31.53 -0.29 -0.59
C GLU A 26 30.86 -1.39 0.23
N THR A 27 30.69 -2.60 -0.34
CA THR A 27 30.09 -3.72 0.37
C THR A 27 31.10 -4.84 0.67
N ILE A 28 30.89 -5.57 1.78
CA ILE A 28 31.81 -6.63 2.28
C ILE A 28 32.10 -7.73 1.24
N ASN A 29 31.12 -8.03 0.37
CA ASN A 29 31.26 -9.06 -0.67
C ASN A 29 31.30 -8.46 -2.10
N GLY A 30 31.28 -7.14 -2.24
CA GLY A 30 31.14 -6.47 -3.52
C GLY A 30 32.37 -6.56 -4.43
N LEU A 31 33.51 -6.96 -3.89
CA LEU A 31 34.73 -7.24 -4.66
C LEU A 31 34.83 -8.71 -5.12
N ASN A 32 33.93 -9.57 -4.67
CA ASN A 32 33.97 -11.00 -4.96
C ASN A 32 33.04 -11.39 -6.13
N LEU A 33 33.52 -11.23 -7.34
CA LEU A 33 32.79 -11.56 -8.57
C LEU A 33 32.51 -13.07 -8.78
N TYR A 34 32.98 -13.94 -7.88
CA TYR A 34 32.66 -15.36 -7.87
C TYR A 34 31.54 -15.70 -6.87
N ALA A 35 31.03 -14.72 -6.12
CA ALA A 35 30.00 -14.97 -5.12
C ALA A 35 28.65 -15.23 -5.77
N TYR A 36 28.11 -16.44 -5.60
CA TYR A 36 26.75 -16.77 -5.98
C TYR A 36 25.78 -16.41 -4.84
N CYS A 37 24.74 -15.63 -5.12
CA CYS A 37 23.74 -15.19 -4.13
C CYS A 37 24.34 -14.52 -2.89
N GLY A 38 25.47 -13.80 -3.01
CA GLY A 38 26.18 -13.20 -1.88
C GLY A 38 26.71 -14.23 -0.88
N ASN A 39 27.11 -15.41 -1.34
CA ASN A 39 27.50 -16.59 -0.56
C ASN A 39 26.39 -17.21 0.30
N ASN A 40 25.12 -16.90 0.05
CA ASN A 40 23.96 -17.47 0.77
C ASN A 40 23.06 -18.29 -0.18
N HIS A 41 23.62 -19.33 -0.76
CA HIS A 41 22.94 -20.22 -1.73
C HIS A 41 21.87 -21.12 -1.11
N MET A 42 21.83 -21.24 0.23
CA MET A 42 20.81 -22.02 0.93
C MET A 42 19.45 -21.31 1.00
N MET A 43 19.48 -19.98 1.06
CA MET A 43 18.27 -19.14 1.21
C MET A 43 17.90 -18.39 -0.06
N LYS A 44 18.77 -18.39 -1.07
CA LYS A 44 18.60 -17.57 -2.27
C LYS A 44 18.93 -18.37 -3.53
N VAL A 45 18.16 -18.15 -4.58
CA VAL A 45 18.42 -18.66 -5.92
C VAL A 45 18.55 -17.48 -6.87
N ASP A 46 19.61 -17.44 -7.65
CA ASP A 46 19.85 -16.41 -8.65
C ASP A 46 19.94 -17.03 -10.04
N PRO A 47 18.84 -17.25 -10.74
CA PRO A 47 18.81 -17.92 -12.05
C PRO A 47 19.59 -17.18 -13.14
N ASN A 48 19.76 -15.85 -13.00
CA ASN A 48 20.34 -14.98 -14.02
C ASN A 48 21.62 -14.25 -13.55
N GLY A 49 22.10 -14.47 -12.32
CA GLY A 49 23.19 -13.74 -11.72
C GLY A 49 22.84 -12.29 -11.28
N ASN A 50 21.54 -11.91 -11.26
CA ASN A 50 21.07 -10.56 -10.98
C ASN A 50 20.10 -10.48 -9.78
N PHE A 51 20.07 -11.49 -8.92
CA PHE A 51 19.09 -11.63 -7.85
C PHE A 51 19.04 -10.42 -6.89
N GLY A 52 20.18 -9.79 -6.61
CA GLY A 52 20.25 -8.62 -5.74
C GLY A 52 19.47 -7.42 -6.28
N ILE A 53 19.48 -7.19 -7.59
CA ILE A 53 18.75 -6.09 -8.24
C ILE A 53 17.24 -6.31 -8.14
N PHE A 54 16.75 -7.54 -8.37
CA PHE A 54 15.33 -7.86 -8.23
C PHE A 54 14.83 -7.66 -6.81
N LEU A 55 15.64 -8.06 -5.80
CA LEU A 55 15.29 -7.81 -4.40
C LEU A 55 15.26 -6.33 -4.05
N ALA A 56 16.22 -5.55 -4.52
CA ALA A 56 16.26 -4.12 -4.29
C ALA A 56 15.06 -3.41 -4.93
N ILE A 57 14.70 -3.78 -6.16
CA ILE A 57 13.52 -3.24 -6.84
C ILE A 57 12.25 -3.68 -6.10
N ALA A 58 12.13 -4.95 -5.72
CA ALA A 58 10.98 -5.43 -4.96
C ALA A 58 10.84 -4.71 -3.61
N ALA A 59 11.94 -4.52 -2.88
CA ALA A 59 11.93 -3.77 -1.63
C ALA A 59 11.52 -2.31 -1.84
N LEU A 60 12.00 -1.66 -2.91
CA LEU A 60 11.60 -0.31 -3.27
C LEU A 60 10.09 -0.20 -3.48
N PHE A 61 9.48 -1.19 -4.14
CA PHE A 61 8.03 -1.18 -4.39
C PHE A 61 7.20 -1.57 -3.16
N LEU A 62 7.67 -2.53 -2.36
CA LEU A 62 6.88 -3.06 -1.24
C LEU A 62 6.92 -2.16 0.00
N PHE A 63 8.10 -1.61 0.33
CA PHE A 63 8.34 -0.94 1.61
C PHE A 63 8.47 0.58 1.52
N THR A 64 8.31 1.19 0.35
CA THR A 64 8.50 2.63 0.20
C THR A 64 7.27 3.34 -0.36
N PRO A 65 7.16 4.67 -0.15
CA PRO A 65 6.14 5.50 -0.79
C PRO A 65 6.13 5.41 -2.32
N VAL A 66 7.27 5.12 -2.95
CA VAL A 66 7.35 4.95 -4.42
C VAL A 66 6.40 3.85 -4.89
N GLY A 67 6.47 2.67 -4.25
CA GLY A 67 5.56 1.57 -4.56
C GLY A 67 4.10 1.90 -4.26
N GLY A 68 3.83 2.57 -3.14
CA GLY A 68 2.50 3.02 -2.78
C GLY A 68 1.90 3.97 -3.83
N ILE A 69 2.66 4.98 -4.26
CA ILE A 69 2.24 5.95 -5.28
C ILE A 69 2.01 5.27 -6.64
N VAL A 70 2.95 4.41 -7.07
CA VAL A 70 2.83 3.68 -8.34
C VAL A 70 1.60 2.78 -8.32
N THR A 71 1.38 2.03 -7.24
CA THR A 71 0.20 1.16 -7.09
C THR A 71 -1.10 1.96 -7.11
N GLN A 72 -1.20 3.07 -6.36
CA GLN A 72 -2.37 3.94 -6.40
C GLN A 72 -2.63 4.48 -7.81
N THR A 73 -1.59 4.96 -8.47
CA THR A 73 -1.72 5.49 -9.84
C THR A 73 -2.20 4.41 -10.80
N ALA A 74 -1.66 3.20 -10.73
CA ALA A 74 -2.07 2.08 -11.56
C ALA A 74 -3.54 1.69 -11.29
N VAL A 75 -3.92 1.52 -10.02
CA VAL A 75 -5.31 1.18 -9.64
C VAL A 75 -6.27 2.26 -10.10
N SER A 76 -5.96 3.53 -9.88
CA SER A 76 -6.82 4.64 -10.29
C SER A 76 -6.98 4.71 -11.81
N THR A 77 -5.89 4.57 -12.55
CA THR A 77 -5.91 4.61 -14.02
C THR A 77 -6.70 3.45 -14.59
N LEU A 78 -6.43 2.22 -14.13
CA LEU A 78 -7.12 1.02 -14.60
C LEU A 78 -8.61 1.07 -14.23
N SER A 79 -8.95 1.53 -13.03
CA SER A 79 -10.34 1.70 -12.61
C SER A 79 -11.07 2.74 -13.47
N TYR A 80 -10.43 3.88 -13.74
CA TYR A 80 -11.00 4.92 -14.60
C TYR A 80 -11.26 4.41 -16.01
N LEU A 81 -10.27 3.77 -16.63
CA LEU A 81 -10.40 3.18 -17.96
C LEU A 81 -11.48 2.09 -17.97
N GLY A 82 -11.52 1.22 -16.97
CA GLY A 82 -12.53 0.18 -16.83
C GLY A 82 -13.95 0.76 -16.72
N MET A 83 -14.13 1.81 -15.91
CA MET A 83 -15.41 2.48 -15.77
C MET A 83 -15.80 3.24 -17.04
N ALA A 84 -14.85 3.87 -17.74
CA ALA A 84 -15.11 4.52 -19.02
C ALA A 84 -15.58 3.51 -20.07
N VAL A 85 -14.93 2.36 -20.19
CA VAL A 85 -15.34 1.28 -21.09
C VAL A 85 -16.71 0.71 -20.66
N ALA A 86 -16.91 0.41 -19.37
CA ALA A 86 -18.19 -0.11 -18.86
C ALA A 86 -19.35 0.85 -19.11
N SER A 87 -19.13 2.16 -19.10
CA SER A 87 -20.15 3.18 -19.35
C SER A 87 -20.77 3.09 -20.75
N ILE A 88 -20.13 2.40 -21.69
CA ILE A 88 -20.67 2.15 -23.03
C ILE A 88 -21.94 1.31 -22.94
N TRP A 89 -21.94 0.29 -22.07
CA TRP A 89 -23.04 -0.67 -21.91
C TRP A 89 -23.91 -0.38 -20.68
N TYR A 90 -23.34 0.19 -19.60
CA TYR A 90 -24.04 0.41 -18.33
C TYR A 90 -24.38 1.89 -18.13
N LYS A 91 -25.67 2.21 -18.30
CA LYS A 91 -26.18 3.60 -18.17
C LYS A 91 -25.94 4.19 -16.79
N ASP A 92 -26.00 3.38 -15.73
CA ASP A 92 -25.80 3.83 -14.35
C ASP A 92 -24.33 4.30 -14.16
N ILE A 93 -23.35 3.52 -14.65
CA ILE A 93 -21.95 3.91 -14.60
C ILE A 93 -21.68 5.17 -15.41
N ARG A 94 -22.32 5.31 -16.58
CA ARG A 94 -22.23 6.53 -17.39
C ARG A 94 -22.79 7.74 -16.65
N ALA A 95 -23.93 7.59 -15.97
CA ALA A 95 -24.54 8.67 -15.19
C ALA A 95 -23.64 9.07 -14.01
N ASP A 96 -23.08 8.09 -13.30
CA ASP A 96 -22.18 8.30 -12.19
C ASP A 96 -20.89 9.02 -12.61
N MET A 97 -20.25 8.60 -13.72
CA MET A 97 -19.06 9.26 -14.26
C MET A 97 -19.37 10.68 -14.77
N ALA A 98 -20.56 10.90 -15.34
CA ALA A 98 -21.00 12.22 -15.75
C ALA A 98 -21.25 13.16 -14.55
N ALA A 99 -21.77 12.63 -13.43
CA ALA A 99 -22.01 13.40 -12.21
C ALA A 99 -20.73 14.01 -11.62
N ILE A 100 -19.60 13.33 -11.77
CA ILE A 100 -18.27 13.84 -11.38
C ILE A 100 -17.54 14.57 -12.52
N GLY A 101 -18.22 14.84 -13.63
CA GLY A 101 -17.65 15.51 -14.80
C GLY A 101 -16.52 14.73 -15.48
N TRP A 102 -16.49 13.40 -15.38
CA TRP A 102 -15.41 12.53 -15.88
C TRP A 102 -14.05 12.89 -15.28
N ASN A 103 -14.04 13.47 -14.10
CA ASN A 103 -12.83 13.90 -13.40
C ASN A 103 -12.45 12.93 -12.28
N PRO A 104 -11.39 12.11 -12.43
CA PRO A 104 -10.96 11.18 -11.38
C PRO A 104 -10.41 11.92 -10.14
N PHE A 105 -9.99 13.18 -10.27
CA PHE A 105 -9.50 14.02 -9.16
C PHE A 105 -10.60 14.91 -8.56
N ASN A 106 -11.86 14.54 -8.76
CA ASN A 106 -12.99 15.29 -8.20
C ASN A 106 -12.87 15.39 -6.68
N ALA A 107 -12.96 16.62 -6.16
CA ALA A 107 -12.91 16.93 -4.74
C ALA A 107 -14.30 17.30 -4.16
N ASP A 108 -15.33 17.38 -5.00
CA ASP A 108 -16.69 17.65 -4.55
C ASP A 108 -17.36 16.39 -3.99
N GLU A 109 -17.36 16.32 -2.68
CA GLU A 109 -17.89 15.19 -1.91
C GLU A 109 -19.39 14.97 -2.17
N THR A 110 -20.13 16.05 -2.45
CA THR A 110 -21.56 15.96 -2.73
C THR A 110 -21.83 15.23 -4.03
N SER A 111 -21.07 15.54 -5.07
CA SER A 111 -21.19 14.83 -6.36
C SER A 111 -20.72 13.38 -6.23
N VAL A 112 -19.67 13.10 -5.48
CA VAL A 112 -19.20 11.74 -5.19
C VAL A 112 -20.33 10.92 -4.54
N LEU A 113 -20.91 11.43 -3.45
CA LEU A 113 -21.96 10.73 -2.69
C LEU A 113 -23.29 10.64 -3.43
N SER A 114 -23.54 11.48 -4.44
CA SER A 114 -24.71 11.39 -5.30
C SER A 114 -24.65 10.24 -6.30
N SER A 115 -23.48 9.72 -6.62
CA SER A 115 -23.26 8.58 -7.52
C SER A 115 -23.95 7.31 -7.00
N ASN A 116 -24.35 6.41 -7.91
CA ASN A 116 -25.13 5.22 -7.54
C ASN A 116 -24.28 3.98 -7.26
N LYS A 117 -23.26 3.74 -8.06
CA LYS A 117 -22.44 2.52 -8.01
C LYS A 117 -20.97 2.82 -7.89
N VAL A 118 -20.49 3.82 -8.60
CA VAL A 118 -19.07 4.14 -8.70
C VAL A 118 -18.85 5.64 -8.74
N SER A 119 -17.70 6.08 -8.24
CA SER A 119 -17.26 7.47 -8.33
C SER A 119 -15.74 7.55 -8.22
N PHE A 120 -15.20 8.77 -8.20
CA PHE A 120 -13.81 9.05 -7.85
C PHE A 120 -13.75 10.21 -6.86
N TYR A 121 -12.87 10.08 -5.88
CA TYR A 121 -12.59 11.12 -4.91
C TYR A 121 -11.10 11.34 -4.76
N LEU A 122 -10.62 12.51 -5.13
CA LEU A 122 -9.20 12.91 -5.07
C LEU A 122 -8.24 11.83 -5.64
N GLY A 123 -8.56 11.34 -6.83
CA GLY A 123 -7.75 10.34 -7.54
C GLY A 123 -7.93 8.89 -7.06
N MET A 124 -8.84 8.61 -6.16
CA MET A 124 -9.11 7.27 -5.65
C MET A 124 -10.49 6.78 -6.13
N PRO A 125 -10.61 5.58 -6.70
CA PRO A 125 -11.91 5.05 -7.09
C PRO A 125 -12.77 4.79 -5.85
N VAL A 126 -14.05 5.13 -5.94
CA VAL A 126 -15.07 4.88 -4.90
C VAL A 126 -16.10 3.92 -5.47
N ILE A 127 -16.33 2.83 -4.74
CA ILE A 127 -17.26 1.76 -5.10
C ILE A 127 -18.30 1.68 -4.00
N PHE A 128 -19.57 1.93 -4.36
CA PHE A 128 -20.66 1.82 -3.41
C PHE A 128 -21.12 0.37 -3.29
N ILE A 129 -21.07 -0.15 -2.06
CA ILE A 129 -21.43 -1.52 -1.72
C ILE A 129 -22.65 -1.57 -0.82
N ASN A 130 -23.35 -2.69 -0.83
CA ASN A 130 -24.40 -2.98 0.14
C ASN A 130 -23.76 -3.60 1.38
N GLY A 131 -24.01 -3.04 2.56
CA GLY A 131 -23.45 -3.52 3.83
C GLY A 131 -23.30 -2.38 4.83
N ASN A 132 -22.93 -2.70 6.05
CA ASN A 132 -22.78 -1.72 7.13
C ASN A 132 -21.32 -1.29 7.37
N HIS A 133 -20.39 -1.81 6.57
CA HIS A 133 -18.98 -1.55 6.72
C HIS A 133 -18.46 -0.72 5.56
N SER A 134 -17.46 0.08 5.84
CA SER A 134 -16.63 0.76 4.86
C SER A 134 -15.19 0.30 5.05
N GLY A 135 -14.38 0.45 4.03
CA GLY A 135 -12.97 0.13 4.08
C GLY A 135 -12.26 0.61 2.83
N SER A 136 -10.97 0.78 2.91
CA SER A 136 -10.17 1.20 1.77
C SER A 136 -8.79 0.58 1.78
N PHE A 137 -8.30 0.38 0.55
CA PHE A 137 -6.91 -0.06 0.31
C PHE A 137 -6.47 0.56 -0.98
N TYR A 138 -6.31 1.17 -1.72
CA TYR A 138 -6.13 1.82 -3.02
C TYR A 138 -7.46 2.10 -3.75
N ALA A 139 -8.58 1.64 -3.19
CA ALA A 139 -9.94 1.98 -3.60
C ALA A 139 -10.79 2.11 -2.35
N ILE A 140 -11.80 2.97 -2.37
CA ILE A 140 -12.75 3.15 -1.28
C ILE A 140 -13.97 2.26 -1.56
N PHE A 141 -14.33 1.43 -0.60
CA PHE A 141 -15.57 0.64 -0.59
C PHE A 141 -16.43 1.18 0.54
N MET A 142 -17.59 1.72 0.24
CA MET A 142 -18.45 2.30 1.27
C MET A 142 -19.94 2.11 0.98
N ASN A 143 -20.74 2.10 2.05
CA ASN A 143 -22.18 2.15 1.90
C ASN A 143 -22.63 3.59 1.59
N LYS A 144 -23.66 3.72 0.77
CA LYS A 144 -24.25 5.04 0.44
C LYS A 144 -24.82 5.79 1.64
N SER A 145 -25.21 5.08 2.70
CA SER A 145 -25.72 5.70 3.93
C SER A 145 -24.63 6.40 4.75
N HIS A 146 -23.36 6.10 4.44
CA HIS A 146 -22.22 6.73 5.08
C HIS A 146 -21.95 8.11 4.46
N GLY A 147 -21.69 9.08 5.31
CA GLY A 147 -21.57 10.48 4.88
C GLY A 147 -20.12 10.89 4.53
N VAL A 148 -19.96 12.22 4.40
CA VAL A 148 -18.69 12.87 4.07
C VAL A 148 -17.54 12.48 5.00
N THR A 149 -17.81 12.39 6.31
CA THR A 149 -16.77 12.01 7.30
C THR A 149 -16.19 10.64 7.00
N THR A 150 -17.03 9.66 6.65
CA THR A 150 -16.53 8.32 6.28
C THR A 150 -15.75 8.36 4.97
N LEU A 151 -16.23 9.10 3.96
CA LEU A 151 -15.52 9.25 2.70
C LEU A 151 -14.11 9.84 2.91
N ARG A 152 -13.99 10.87 3.73
CA ARG A 152 -12.70 11.49 4.09
C ARG A 152 -11.81 10.53 4.85
N HIS A 153 -12.35 9.81 5.83
CA HIS A 153 -11.63 8.82 6.61
C HIS A 153 -11.05 7.71 5.73
N GLU A 154 -11.86 7.11 4.87
CA GLU A 154 -11.41 6.07 3.94
C GLU A 154 -10.37 6.61 2.93
N ARG A 155 -10.51 7.87 2.52
CA ARG A 155 -9.46 8.53 1.72
C ARG A 155 -8.15 8.66 2.50
N GLY A 156 -8.23 8.89 3.82
CA GLY A 156 -7.07 8.92 4.71
C GLY A 156 -6.30 7.60 4.74
N HIS A 157 -6.99 6.46 4.78
CA HIS A 157 -6.37 5.14 4.62
C HIS A 157 -5.70 4.97 3.25
N GLY A 158 -6.29 5.53 2.20
CA GLY A 158 -5.63 5.58 0.89
C GLY A 158 -4.31 6.37 0.92
N TRP A 159 -4.27 7.50 1.63
CA TRP A 159 -3.02 8.24 1.84
C TRP A 159 -1.99 7.44 2.65
N GLN A 160 -2.43 6.74 3.71
CA GLN A 160 -1.55 5.84 4.47
C GLN A 160 -0.93 4.78 3.56
N ALA A 161 -1.74 4.11 2.73
CA ALA A 161 -1.25 3.09 1.79
C ALA A 161 -0.20 3.65 0.82
N MET A 162 -0.39 4.90 0.37
CA MET A 162 0.57 5.56 -0.52
C MET A 162 1.89 5.90 0.18
N ILE A 163 1.83 6.46 1.40
CA ILE A 163 3.03 6.94 2.10
C ILE A 163 3.80 5.85 2.85
N MET A 164 3.13 4.76 3.23
CA MET A 164 3.75 3.62 3.93
C MET A 164 4.33 2.58 2.98
N GLY A 165 3.84 2.52 1.76
CA GLY A 165 4.09 1.41 0.83
C GLY A 165 3.15 0.23 1.09
N VAL A 166 3.08 -0.67 0.10
CA VAL A 166 2.06 -1.74 0.06
C VAL A 166 2.16 -2.67 1.26
N GLU A 167 3.35 -3.21 1.50
CA GLU A 167 3.55 -4.24 2.54
C GLU A 167 3.48 -3.66 3.94
N THR A 168 4.11 -2.50 4.17
CA THR A 168 4.03 -1.82 5.47
C THR A 168 2.58 -1.50 5.83
N TYR A 169 1.80 -0.97 4.87
CA TYR A 169 0.38 -0.69 5.11
C TYR A 169 -0.41 -1.97 5.44
N ILE A 170 -0.23 -3.04 4.68
CA ILE A 170 -0.92 -4.31 4.94
C ILE A 170 -0.61 -4.82 6.34
N LEU A 171 0.67 -4.83 6.73
CA LEU A 171 1.10 -5.35 8.03
C LEU A 171 0.64 -4.49 9.20
N THR A 172 0.62 -3.16 9.05
CA THR A 172 0.40 -2.25 10.18
C THR A 172 -1.01 -1.67 10.26
N VAL A 173 -1.75 -1.66 9.16
CA VAL A 173 -3.14 -1.18 9.10
C VAL A 173 -4.09 -2.29 8.64
N GLY A 174 -3.78 -2.91 7.51
CA GLY A 174 -4.66 -3.87 6.85
C GLY A 174 -4.96 -5.11 7.68
N PHE A 175 -3.98 -5.69 8.38
CA PHE A 175 -4.19 -6.81 9.29
C PHE A 175 -4.73 -6.40 10.68
N PRO A 176 -4.17 -5.38 11.35
CA PRO A 176 -4.67 -4.97 12.66
C PRO A 176 -6.12 -4.50 12.63
N SER A 177 -6.53 -3.75 11.62
CA SER A 177 -7.86 -3.16 11.55
C SER A 177 -9.00 -4.21 11.64
N PRO A 178 -9.07 -5.27 10.83
CA PRO A 178 -10.09 -6.32 10.98
C PRO A 178 -9.98 -7.12 12.27
N LEU A 179 -8.77 -7.34 12.78
CA LEU A 179 -8.54 -8.06 14.03
C LEU A 179 -9.11 -7.30 15.23
N MET A 180 -8.94 -5.97 15.23
CA MET A 180 -9.46 -5.10 16.28
C MET A 180 -10.96 -4.87 16.18
N GLN A 181 -11.56 -5.00 15.00
CA GLN A 181 -13.02 -4.92 14.82
C GLN A 181 -13.75 -6.19 15.27
N GLY A 182 -13.05 -7.31 15.44
CA GLY A 182 -13.61 -8.59 15.83
C GLY A 182 -13.91 -8.73 17.34
N PRO A 183 -13.83 -9.95 17.90
CA PRO A 183 -14.12 -10.23 19.31
C PRO A 183 -13.27 -9.43 20.33
N TRP A 184 -12.14 -8.89 19.89
CA TRP A 184 -11.24 -8.06 20.69
C TRP A 184 -11.76 -6.63 20.87
N ASN A 185 -12.71 -6.20 20.05
CA ASN A 185 -13.25 -4.84 20.06
C ASN A 185 -14.16 -4.53 21.26
N ALA A 186 -14.61 -5.53 21.99
CA ALA A 186 -15.52 -5.32 23.13
C ALA A 186 -14.87 -4.53 24.29
N GLN A 187 -13.54 -4.36 24.30
CA GLN A 187 -12.78 -3.72 25.37
C GLN A 187 -11.89 -2.57 24.90
N ASN A 188 -11.63 -2.41 23.60
CA ASN A 188 -10.67 -1.46 23.07
C ASN A 188 -11.34 -0.45 22.14
N ASN A 189 -11.00 0.82 22.31
CA ASN A 189 -11.49 1.91 21.48
C ASN A 189 -10.87 1.82 20.05
N TYR A 190 -11.46 0.98 19.18
CA TYR A 190 -11.01 0.81 17.80
C TYR A 190 -10.76 2.14 17.07
N TYR A 191 -11.70 3.09 17.21
CA TYR A 191 -11.58 4.41 16.58
C TYR A 191 -10.51 5.31 17.20
N GLY A 192 -9.98 4.96 18.38
CA GLY A 192 -8.82 5.58 19.00
C GLY A 192 -7.50 4.94 18.63
N ALA A 193 -7.51 3.88 17.82
CA ALA A 193 -6.29 3.25 17.33
C ALA A 193 -5.43 4.23 16.52
N PRO A 194 -4.09 4.20 16.65
CA PRO A 194 -3.22 5.18 16.03
C PRO A 194 -3.34 5.25 14.50
N TRP A 195 -3.61 4.13 13.83
CA TRP A 195 -3.82 4.09 12.39
C TRP A 195 -5.16 4.69 11.96
N GLU A 196 -6.22 4.54 12.77
CA GLU A 196 -7.53 5.17 12.52
C GLU A 196 -7.44 6.69 12.74
N THR A 197 -6.78 7.11 13.83
CA THR A 197 -6.49 8.52 14.08
C THR A 197 -5.66 9.14 12.94
N LEU A 198 -4.65 8.43 12.45
CA LEU A 198 -3.84 8.92 11.32
C LEU A 198 -4.67 9.01 10.03
N ALA A 199 -5.59 8.07 9.79
CA ALA A 199 -6.51 8.15 8.65
C ALA A 199 -7.43 9.38 8.76
N ASP A 200 -7.98 9.66 9.93
CA ASP A 200 -8.77 10.86 10.17
C ASP A 200 -7.97 12.15 9.88
N ILE A 201 -6.71 12.21 10.34
CA ILE A 201 -5.83 13.37 10.14
C ILE A 201 -5.52 13.56 8.64
N LEU A 202 -5.08 12.51 7.95
CA LEU A 202 -4.69 12.56 6.55
C LEU A 202 -5.88 12.81 5.62
N GLY A 203 -7.05 12.29 5.96
CA GLY A 203 -8.28 12.49 5.21
C GLY A 203 -9.02 13.78 5.56
N GLY A 204 -8.68 14.43 6.67
CA GLY A 204 -9.43 15.59 7.18
C GLY A 204 -10.84 15.22 7.65
N ALA A 205 -11.02 14.02 8.21
CA ALA A 205 -12.31 13.49 8.61
C ALA A 205 -12.77 14.01 9.97
N ARG A 206 -11.87 13.96 10.96
CA ARG A 206 -12.10 14.39 12.33
C ARG A 206 -10.88 15.11 12.88
N SER A 207 -11.12 15.98 13.89
CA SER A 207 -10.05 16.62 14.66
C SER A 207 -9.70 15.76 15.87
N HIS A 208 -8.43 15.69 16.18
CA HIS A 208 -7.87 14.95 17.31
C HIS A 208 -7.09 15.90 18.23
N ASN A 209 -6.94 15.52 19.50
CA ASN A 209 -6.10 16.28 20.43
C ASN A 209 -4.60 16.10 20.08
N GLN A 210 -3.75 16.87 20.75
CA GLN A 210 -2.32 16.86 20.47
C GLN A 210 -1.64 15.52 20.80
N GLU A 211 -2.09 14.86 21.87
CA GLU A 211 -1.54 13.57 22.30
C GLU A 211 -1.89 12.45 21.30
N GLU A 212 -3.16 12.34 20.90
CA GLU A 212 -3.61 11.39 19.87
C GLU A 212 -2.89 11.62 18.56
N THR A 213 -2.73 12.89 18.14
CA THR A 213 -2.02 13.26 16.93
C THR A 213 -0.56 12.83 16.99
N LEU A 214 0.14 13.10 18.10
CA LEU A 214 1.52 12.70 18.30
C LEU A 214 1.67 11.17 18.30
N ARG A 215 0.77 10.45 18.97
CA ARG A 215 0.74 8.97 19.00
C ARG A 215 0.56 8.39 17.61
N ALA A 216 -0.32 8.96 16.79
CA ALA A 216 -0.56 8.54 15.42
C ALA A 216 0.67 8.72 14.52
N TRP A 217 1.35 9.86 14.61
CA TRP A 217 2.57 10.11 13.86
C TRP A 217 3.75 9.26 14.35
N LEU A 218 3.88 9.03 15.64
CA LEU A 218 4.89 8.13 16.19
C LEU A 218 4.67 6.69 15.69
N TYR A 219 3.42 6.24 15.70
CA TYR A 219 3.05 4.94 15.12
C TYR A 219 3.50 4.83 13.65
N TYR A 220 3.24 5.85 12.84
CA TYR A 220 3.65 5.89 11.44
C TYR A 220 5.18 5.75 11.29
N VAL A 221 5.95 6.56 12.02
CA VAL A 221 7.41 6.51 11.94
C VAL A 221 7.96 5.14 12.38
N VAL A 222 7.45 4.60 13.47
CA VAL A 222 7.86 3.27 13.97
C VAL A 222 7.49 2.16 12.98
N SER A 223 6.32 2.25 12.35
CA SER A 223 5.87 1.29 11.33
C SER A 223 6.78 1.28 10.09
N LEU A 224 7.30 2.43 9.69
CA LEU A 224 8.26 2.52 8.58
C LEU A 224 9.61 1.91 8.94
N LEU A 225 10.05 2.04 10.19
CA LEU A 225 11.33 1.50 10.66
C LEU A 225 11.26 0.00 10.92
N ASN A 226 10.18 -0.46 11.51
CA ASN A 226 9.96 -1.87 11.83
C ASN A 226 8.45 -2.17 11.97
N PRO A 227 7.79 -2.71 10.93
CA PRO A 227 6.37 -3.05 10.98
C PRO A 227 5.99 -3.97 12.15
N GLY A 228 6.88 -4.86 12.58
CA GLY A 228 6.63 -5.77 13.70
C GLY A 228 6.49 -5.06 15.05
N VAL A 229 7.18 -3.95 15.26
CA VAL A 229 7.10 -3.17 16.50
C VAL A 229 5.76 -2.44 16.62
N SER A 230 5.10 -2.12 15.53
CA SER A 230 3.79 -1.47 15.54
C SER A 230 2.73 -2.29 16.28
N TYR A 231 2.87 -3.62 16.34
CA TYR A 231 1.97 -4.48 17.13
C TYR A 231 2.03 -4.23 18.63
N PHE A 232 3.11 -3.67 19.17
CA PHE A 232 3.16 -3.27 20.57
C PHE A 232 2.19 -2.14 20.91
N PHE A 233 1.82 -1.31 19.95
CA PHE A 233 0.79 -0.29 20.14
C PHE A 233 -0.61 -0.88 20.32
N LEU A 234 -0.85 -2.14 19.95
CA LEU A 234 -2.08 -2.87 20.21
C LEU A 234 -2.22 -3.28 21.68
N LEU A 235 -1.10 -3.33 22.39
CA LEU A 235 -1.01 -3.78 23.79
C LEU A 235 -0.90 -2.60 24.77
N TRP A 236 -0.87 -1.37 24.25
CA TRP A 236 -0.61 -0.16 25.02
C TRP A 236 -1.91 0.63 25.29
N ASP A 237 -2.88 -0.02 25.89
CA ASP A 237 -4.06 0.64 26.51
C ASP A 237 -4.16 0.25 27.98
#